data_9541dfa968c9a353ddf329ecdf18ea2b
#
_entry.id   9541dfa968c9a353ddf329ecdf18ea2b
#
_cell.length_a   1.000
_cell.length_b   1.000
_cell.length_c   1.000
_cell.angle_alpha   90.00
_cell.angle_beta   90.00
_cell.angle_gamma   90.00
#
_symmetry.space_group_name_H-M   'P 1'
#
loop_
_entity.id
_entity.type
_entity.pdbx_description
1 polymer ?
#
loop_
_entity_poly.entity_id
_entity_poly.type
_entity_poly.pdbx_seq_one_letter_code
_entity_poly.pdbx_strand_id
1 'polypeptide(L)'
;MEINRSNFFEIANKADLKPDKDYGQNFLIEPQICERIVDALNIEVNDKVIEVGPGLGSLTHFLSMYNNKSTVVDIDLRMINFLKVVYKENPNVEVVANDIRKTDVSQYTKVIGNLPYNITTEAIQYFLLNATNATRMVFMIQSETLAHFYDVSGKEYGPTSVLIHLLGSIEKLFTVKAGSFYPAPKCSSSVFAINLDANVDRKSAISAFMVAKALFANRRKTISNNLMNYLKNKDTINQLCIDLDLNPLLRPEQIAPEMYLRISEYLNSHK
;
A
#
# COMPACT_ATOMS: atom_id res chain seq x y z
N MET A 1 -7.81 24.05 0.79
CA MET A 1 -9.00 24.32 -0.07
C MET A 1 -9.83 23.05 -0.12
N GLU A 2 -11.02 23.09 0.48
CA GLU A 2 -11.93 21.95 0.52
C GLU A 2 -12.56 21.69 -0.85
N ILE A 3 -12.56 20.43 -1.26
CA ILE A 3 -13.17 19.98 -2.53
C ILE A 3 -14.47 19.25 -2.21
N ASN A 4 -15.56 19.68 -2.86
CA ASN A 4 -16.87 19.08 -2.75
C ASN A 4 -17.61 19.06 -4.11
N ARG A 5 -18.80 18.47 -4.15
CA ARG A 5 -19.59 18.34 -5.39
C ARG A 5 -19.90 19.68 -6.06
N SER A 6 -20.09 20.74 -5.28
CA SER A 6 -20.52 22.05 -5.81
C SER A 6 -19.38 22.82 -6.45
N ASN A 7 -18.14 22.66 -5.96
CA ASN A 7 -16.98 23.41 -6.42
C ASN A 7 -15.98 22.59 -7.27
N PHE A 8 -16.19 21.27 -7.40
CA PHE A 8 -15.26 20.38 -8.11
C PHE A 8 -14.92 20.87 -9.52
N PHE A 9 -15.94 21.19 -10.33
CA PHE A 9 -15.72 21.61 -11.71
C PHE A 9 -15.00 22.94 -11.83
N GLU A 10 -15.28 23.88 -10.94
CA GLU A 10 -14.56 25.15 -10.89
C GLU A 10 -13.08 24.93 -10.57
N ILE A 11 -12.79 24.08 -9.59
CA ILE A 11 -11.42 23.75 -9.18
C ILE A 11 -10.70 22.99 -10.29
N ALA A 12 -11.34 21.99 -10.89
CA ALA A 12 -10.78 21.23 -12.00
C ALA A 12 -10.44 22.14 -13.20
N ASN A 13 -11.32 23.08 -13.53
CA ASN A 13 -11.07 24.06 -14.58
C ASN A 13 -9.89 24.99 -14.26
N LYS A 14 -9.78 25.48 -13.02
CA LYS A 14 -8.63 26.29 -12.56
C LYS A 14 -7.31 25.54 -12.65
N ALA A 15 -7.34 24.22 -12.47
CA ALA A 15 -6.19 23.36 -12.57
C ALA A 15 -5.91 22.89 -14.01
N ASP A 16 -6.70 23.33 -15.01
CA ASP A 16 -6.67 22.83 -16.40
C ASP A 16 -6.77 21.30 -16.48
N LEU A 17 -7.61 20.72 -15.64
CA LEU A 17 -7.71 19.29 -15.44
C LEU A 17 -8.95 18.70 -16.11
N LYS A 18 -8.69 17.82 -17.06
CA LYS A 18 -9.64 16.81 -17.48
C LYS A 18 -9.22 15.49 -16.85
N PRO A 19 -10.14 14.79 -16.14
CA PRO A 19 -9.82 13.48 -15.59
C PRO A 19 -9.24 12.58 -16.67
N ASP A 20 -8.05 12.06 -16.42
CA ASP A 20 -7.33 11.23 -17.38
C ASP A 20 -7.51 9.76 -17.00
N LYS A 21 -8.08 8.98 -17.91
CA LYS A 21 -8.30 7.54 -17.69
C LYS A 21 -7.00 6.74 -17.64
N ASP A 22 -5.95 7.23 -18.31
CA ASP A 22 -4.65 6.55 -18.35
C ASP A 22 -3.94 6.62 -16.98
N TYR A 23 -4.22 7.67 -16.20
CA TYR A 23 -3.79 7.78 -14.80
C TYR A 23 -4.77 7.12 -13.80
N GLY A 24 -5.88 6.57 -14.24
CA GLY A 24 -6.90 5.96 -13.35
C GLY A 24 -7.52 6.95 -12.37
N GLN A 25 -7.61 8.22 -12.72
CA GLN A 25 -8.00 9.32 -11.83
C GLN A 25 -9.49 9.26 -11.51
N ASN A 26 -9.80 9.03 -10.22
CA ASN A 26 -11.13 9.17 -9.64
C ASN A 26 -10.99 10.07 -8.40
N PHE A 27 -11.44 11.32 -8.52
CA PHE A 27 -11.28 12.31 -7.46
C PHE A 27 -12.38 12.14 -6.42
N LEU A 28 -12.00 12.03 -5.16
CA LEU A 28 -12.93 12.01 -4.04
C LEU A 28 -13.50 13.40 -3.81
N ILE A 29 -14.85 13.53 -3.82
CA ILE A 29 -15.57 14.80 -3.77
C ILE A 29 -16.51 14.92 -2.56
N GLU A 30 -16.29 14.11 -1.53
CA GLU A 30 -17.03 14.09 -0.27
C GLU A 30 -16.09 14.45 0.89
N PRO A 31 -16.13 15.71 1.39
CA PRO A 31 -15.23 16.19 2.45
C PRO A 31 -15.23 15.33 3.70
N GLN A 32 -16.40 14.89 4.17
CA GLN A 32 -16.55 14.07 5.37
C GLN A 32 -15.86 12.71 5.24
N ILE A 33 -15.80 12.16 4.02
CA ILE A 33 -15.08 10.91 3.76
C ILE A 33 -13.57 11.19 3.77
N CYS A 34 -13.12 12.31 3.18
CA CYS A 34 -11.72 12.72 3.19
C CYS A 34 -11.22 12.92 4.63
N GLU A 35 -11.97 13.62 5.45
CA GLU A 35 -11.67 13.84 6.87
C GLU A 35 -11.53 12.50 7.60
N ARG A 36 -12.50 11.60 7.49
CA ARG A 36 -12.43 10.25 8.09
C ARG A 36 -11.23 9.43 7.64
N ILE A 37 -10.79 9.57 6.39
CA ILE A 37 -9.58 8.88 5.89
C ILE A 37 -8.33 9.45 6.55
N VAL A 38 -8.26 10.78 6.69
CA VAL A 38 -7.13 11.45 7.33
C VAL A 38 -7.10 11.17 8.84
N ASP A 39 -8.24 11.23 9.51
CA ASP A 39 -8.37 10.90 10.94
C ASP A 39 -7.91 9.46 11.24
N ALA A 40 -8.18 8.54 10.31
CA ALA A 40 -7.76 7.15 10.45
C ALA A 40 -6.24 6.96 10.46
N LEU A 41 -5.44 7.96 10.07
CA LEU A 41 -3.98 7.92 10.24
C LEU A 41 -3.54 7.99 11.70
N ASN A 42 -4.38 8.53 12.61
CA ASN A 42 -4.02 8.77 14.00
C ASN A 42 -2.71 9.57 14.09
N ILE A 43 -2.71 10.79 13.50
CA ILE A 43 -1.52 11.65 13.42
C ILE A 43 -1.18 12.20 14.79
N GLU A 44 0.06 11.98 15.23
CA GLU A 44 0.64 12.50 16.48
C GLU A 44 1.62 13.65 16.22
N VAL A 45 2.00 14.40 17.25
CA VAL A 45 2.74 15.67 17.15
C VAL A 45 4.03 15.59 16.31
N ASN A 46 4.76 14.47 16.36
CA ASN A 46 6.06 14.33 15.67
C ASN A 46 5.97 13.53 14.37
N ASP A 47 4.77 13.15 13.95
CA ASP A 47 4.61 12.37 12.73
C ASP A 47 5.01 13.17 11.48
N LYS A 48 5.67 12.48 10.56
CA LYS A 48 5.93 12.95 9.21
C LYS A 48 5.03 12.16 8.27
N VAL A 49 4.18 12.87 7.56
CA VAL A 49 3.17 12.28 6.68
C VAL A 49 3.61 12.33 5.23
N ILE A 50 3.39 11.25 4.48
CA ILE A 50 3.47 11.26 3.02
C ILE A 50 2.13 10.86 2.40
N GLU A 51 1.64 11.70 1.48
CA GLU A 51 0.45 11.42 0.66
C GLU A 51 0.88 11.05 -0.75
N VAL A 52 0.33 9.94 -1.26
CA VAL A 52 0.57 9.47 -2.63
C VAL A 52 -0.63 9.74 -3.51
N GLY A 53 -0.40 10.37 -4.66
CA GLY A 53 -1.45 10.67 -5.61
C GLY A 53 -2.48 11.64 -5.03
N PRO A 54 -2.08 12.83 -4.56
CA PRO A 54 -2.99 13.81 -3.97
C PRO A 54 -4.09 14.27 -4.93
N GLY A 55 -3.88 14.12 -6.24
CA GLY A 55 -4.78 14.63 -7.24
C GLY A 55 -5.01 16.13 -7.05
N LEU A 56 -6.28 16.53 -6.93
CA LEU A 56 -6.64 17.95 -6.66
C LEU A 56 -6.46 18.36 -5.19
N GLY A 57 -6.00 17.45 -4.32
CA GLY A 57 -5.72 17.75 -2.92
C GLY A 57 -6.90 17.51 -1.97
N SER A 58 -7.78 16.56 -2.27
CA SER A 58 -8.93 16.25 -1.43
C SER A 58 -8.52 15.80 -0.02
N LEU A 59 -7.52 14.92 0.12
CA LEU A 59 -6.97 14.51 1.41
C LEU A 59 -5.95 15.54 1.92
N THR A 60 -5.15 16.13 1.02
CA THR A 60 -4.16 17.17 1.36
C THR A 60 -4.78 18.32 2.12
N HIS A 61 -6.03 18.70 1.78
CA HIS A 61 -6.75 19.76 2.51
C HIS A 61 -6.83 19.47 4.01
N PHE A 62 -7.28 18.28 4.38
CA PHE A 62 -7.40 17.89 5.79
C PHE A 62 -6.03 17.68 6.45
N LEU A 63 -5.05 17.11 5.73
CA LEU A 63 -3.67 17.02 6.21
C LEU A 63 -3.08 18.41 6.52
N SER A 64 -3.40 19.42 5.70
CA SER A 64 -2.90 20.78 5.88
C SER A 64 -3.43 21.52 7.12
N MET A 65 -4.43 20.95 7.81
CA MET A 65 -4.96 21.46 9.07
C MET A 65 -4.13 21.01 10.28
N TYR A 66 -3.31 19.98 10.13
CA TYR A 66 -2.38 19.54 11.16
C TYR A 66 -1.10 20.36 11.12
N ASN A 67 -0.45 20.51 12.30
CA ASN A 67 0.84 21.19 12.40
C ASN A 67 2.03 20.31 11.97
N ASN A 68 1.74 19.12 11.45
CA ASN A 68 2.72 18.14 11.02
C ASN A 68 3.25 18.47 9.62
N LYS A 69 4.50 18.07 9.35
CA LYS A 69 5.05 18.09 7.99
C LYS A 69 4.40 17.02 7.14
N SER A 70 3.76 17.43 6.05
CA SER A 70 3.15 16.56 5.06
C SER A 70 3.80 16.78 3.69
N THR A 71 4.34 15.70 3.11
CA THR A 71 4.86 15.71 1.74
C THR A 71 3.84 15.04 0.83
N VAL A 72 3.44 15.71 -0.24
CA VAL A 72 2.51 15.16 -1.22
C VAL A 72 3.24 14.90 -2.53
N VAL A 73 3.13 13.68 -3.05
CA VAL A 73 3.90 13.20 -4.20
C VAL A 73 2.97 12.77 -5.33
N ASP A 74 3.16 13.33 -6.50
CA ASP A 74 2.45 12.93 -7.73
C ASP A 74 3.41 12.93 -8.92
N ILE A 75 3.11 12.08 -9.90
CA ILE A 75 3.79 12.05 -11.20
C ILE A 75 3.17 13.04 -12.20
N ASP A 76 1.89 13.42 -11.99
CA ASP A 76 1.18 14.35 -12.86
C ASP A 76 1.55 15.79 -12.54
N LEU A 77 2.31 16.40 -13.44
CA LEU A 77 2.78 17.79 -13.29
C LEU A 77 1.65 18.82 -13.23
N ARG A 78 0.47 18.53 -13.79
CA ARG A 78 -0.71 19.41 -13.71
C ARG A 78 -1.18 19.52 -12.26
N MET A 79 -1.29 18.35 -11.56
CA MET A 79 -1.64 18.28 -10.14
C MET A 79 -0.60 19.01 -9.28
N ILE A 80 0.67 18.73 -9.52
CA ILE A 80 1.79 19.34 -8.81
C ILE A 80 1.78 20.86 -8.94
N ASN A 81 1.64 21.39 -10.17
CA ASN A 81 1.63 22.82 -10.41
C ASN A 81 0.43 23.49 -9.71
N PHE A 82 -0.73 22.86 -9.76
CA PHE A 82 -1.92 23.33 -9.07
C PHE A 82 -1.72 23.37 -7.55
N LEU A 83 -1.27 22.26 -6.95
CA LEU A 83 -1.06 22.16 -5.51
C LEU A 83 0.04 23.10 -5.00
N LYS A 84 1.10 23.34 -5.78
CA LYS A 84 2.13 24.33 -5.44
C LYS A 84 1.56 25.73 -5.32
N VAL A 85 0.59 26.10 -6.15
CA VAL A 85 -0.09 27.39 -6.05
C VAL A 85 -1.00 27.41 -4.82
N VAL A 86 -1.80 26.37 -4.59
CA VAL A 86 -2.76 26.28 -3.48
C VAL A 86 -2.07 26.32 -2.12
N TYR A 87 -0.96 25.61 -1.97
CA TYR A 87 -0.24 25.45 -0.69
C TYR A 87 1.01 26.32 -0.56
N LYS A 88 1.21 27.30 -1.47
CA LYS A 88 2.39 28.18 -1.51
C LYS A 88 2.75 28.79 -0.15
N GLU A 89 1.74 29.24 0.58
CA GLU A 89 1.93 29.92 1.88
C GLU A 89 1.80 28.95 3.08
N ASN A 90 1.62 27.66 2.85
CA ASN A 90 1.55 26.69 3.95
C ASN A 90 2.90 25.97 4.10
N PRO A 91 3.70 26.32 5.15
CA PRO A 91 5.04 25.76 5.35
C PRO A 91 5.02 24.28 5.75
N ASN A 92 3.86 23.72 6.07
CA ASN A 92 3.72 22.33 6.49
C ASN A 92 3.39 21.39 5.34
N VAL A 93 3.11 21.91 4.13
CA VAL A 93 2.81 21.09 2.95
C VAL A 93 3.91 21.24 1.90
N GLU A 94 4.67 20.19 1.68
CA GLU A 94 5.67 20.10 0.63
C GLU A 94 5.10 19.37 -0.59
N VAL A 95 5.18 19.97 -1.79
CA VAL A 95 4.63 19.41 -3.02
C VAL A 95 5.76 18.96 -3.94
N VAL A 96 5.85 17.64 -4.18
CA VAL A 96 6.97 16.98 -4.88
C VAL A 96 6.48 16.31 -6.16
N ALA A 97 7.11 16.64 -7.29
CA ALA A 97 6.92 15.97 -8.56
C ALA A 97 7.85 14.76 -8.65
N ASN A 98 7.36 13.56 -8.40
CA ASN A 98 8.16 12.35 -8.53
C ASN A 98 7.27 11.11 -8.67
N ASP A 99 7.86 10.02 -9.18
CA ASP A 99 7.31 8.68 -9.03
C ASP A 99 7.51 8.22 -7.58
N ILE A 100 6.44 7.81 -6.92
CA ILE A 100 6.51 7.35 -5.53
C ILE A 100 7.52 6.22 -5.35
N ARG A 101 7.65 5.33 -6.33
CA ARG A 101 8.59 4.21 -6.31
C ARG A 101 10.06 4.63 -6.42
N LYS A 102 10.33 5.92 -6.64
CA LYS A 102 11.69 6.52 -6.70
C LYS A 102 11.91 7.57 -5.62
N THR A 103 10.91 7.77 -4.75
CA THR A 103 10.98 8.74 -3.66
C THR A 103 11.52 8.06 -2.41
N ASP A 104 12.51 8.65 -1.74
CA ASP A 104 12.91 8.15 -0.42
C ASP A 104 11.77 8.33 0.58
N VAL A 105 11.25 7.22 1.06
CA VAL A 105 10.12 7.18 2.00
C VAL A 105 10.52 6.74 3.40
N SER A 106 11.81 6.55 3.65
CA SER A 106 12.33 6.00 4.92
C SER A 106 12.03 6.87 6.13
N GLN A 107 11.94 8.19 5.96
CA GLN A 107 11.73 9.15 7.05
C GLN A 107 10.27 9.31 7.50
N TYR A 108 9.29 8.83 6.73
CA TYR A 108 7.88 9.05 7.03
C TYR A 108 7.35 8.01 8.01
N THR A 109 6.57 8.49 8.98
CA THR A 109 5.94 7.66 10.00
C THR A 109 4.50 7.29 9.66
N LYS A 110 3.86 8.10 8.81
CA LYS A 110 2.49 7.90 8.33
C LYS A 110 2.43 7.98 6.81
N VAL A 111 1.69 7.07 6.21
CA VAL A 111 1.49 7.01 4.76
C VAL A 111 0.01 7.02 4.45
N ILE A 112 -0.42 7.84 3.50
CA ILE A 112 -1.81 7.93 3.08
C ILE A 112 -1.91 8.02 1.56
N GLY A 113 -2.98 7.50 0.98
CA GLY A 113 -3.25 7.72 -0.43
C GLY A 113 -4.57 7.10 -0.91
N ASN A 114 -5.19 7.79 -1.85
CA ASN A 114 -6.21 7.22 -2.72
C ASN A 114 -5.49 6.67 -3.96
N LEU A 115 -5.11 5.38 -3.90
CA LEU A 115 -4.19 4.81 -4.88
C LEU A 115 -4.84 4.54 -6.24
N PRO A 116 -4.21 4.98 -7.35
CA PRO A 116 -4.62 4.55 -8.69
C PRO A 116 -4.57 3.03 -8.83
N TYR A 117 -5.57 2.46 -9.48
CA TYR A 117 -5.78 1.01 -9.54
C TYR A 117 -4.64 0.25 -10.20
N ASN A 118 -3.97 0.87 -11.17
CA ASN A 118 -2.89 0.28 -11.95
C ASN A 118 -1.55 0.15 -11.20
N ILE A 119 -1.35 0.90 -10.11
CA ILE A 119 -0.10 0.87 -9.33
C ILE A 119 -0.28 0.46 -7.86
N THR A 120 -1.52 0.10 -7.46
CA THR A 120 -1.87 -0.17 -6.05
C THR A 120 -0.92 -1.17 -5.39
N THR A 121 -0.72 -2.33 -5.99
CA THR A 121 0.11 -3.40 -5.40
C THR A 121 1.58 -2.99 -5.31
N GLU A 122 2.10 -2.39 -6.39
CA GLU A 122 3.50 -1.94 -6.42
C GLU A 122 3.77 -0.81 -5.43
N ALA A 123 2.85 0.14 -5.30
CA ALA A 123 2.98 1.24 -4.34
C ALA A 123 2.96 0.74 -2.89
N ILE A 124 2.02 -0.16 -2.55
CA ILE A 124 1.94 -0.75 -1.20
C ILE A 124 3.21 -1.56 -0.90
N GLN A 125 3.66 -2.41 -1.83
CA GLN A 125 4.92 -3.16 -1.67
C GLN A 125 6.10 -2.21 -1.49
N TYR A 126 6.16 -1.13 -2.27
CA TYR A 126 7.22 -0.14 -2.15
C TYR A 126 7.30 0.45 -0.74
N PHE A 127 6.16 0.87 -0.17
CA PHE A 127 6.10 1.39 1.19
C PHE A 127 6.47 0.33 2.24
N LEU A 128 5.93 -0.88 2.13
CA LEU A 128 6.25 -1.97 3.04
C LEU A 128 7.75 -2.30 3.06
N LEU A 129 8.43 -2.17 1.93
CA LEU A 129 9.85 -2.46 1.81
C LEU A 129 10.75 -1.29 2.24
N ASN A 130 10.34 -0.03 2.03
CA ASN A 130 11.23 1.13 2.11
C ASN A 130 10.85 2.15 3.19
N ALA A 131 9.59 2.23 3.62
CA ALA A 131 9.15 3.14 4.68
C ALA A 131 9.49 2.54 6.06
N THR A 132 10.77 2.57 6.42
CA THR A 132 11.31 1.84 7.59
C THR A 132 10.84 2.42 8.92
N ASN A 133 10.47 3.69 8.97
CA ASN A 133 9.96 4.37 10.15
C ASN A 133 8.43 4.43 10.21
N ALA A 134 7.74 3.91 9.19
CA ALA A 134 6.29 3.94 9.15
C ALA A 134 5.70 3.06 10.26
N THR A 135 4.72 3.63 10.97
CA THR A 135 3.94 2.95 12.00
C THR A 135 2.51 2.64 11.55
N ARG A 136 1.97 3.50 10.67
CA ARG A 136 0.61 3.32 10.15
C ARG A 136 0.49 3.82 8.71
N MET A 137 -0.17 3.04 7.87
CA MET A 137 -0.47 3.39 6.49
C MET A 137 -1.98 3.28 6.28
N VAL A 138 -2.61 4.28 5.66
CA VAL A 138 -4.05 4.27 5.34
C VAL A 138 -4.22 4.46 3.85
N PHE A 139 -4.86 3.48 3.22
CA PHE A 139 -5.09 3.51 1.77
C PHE A 139 -6.57 3.33 1.44
N MET A 140 -6.96 3.93 0.33
CA MET A 140 -8.23 3.66 -0.33
C MET A 140 -7.96 3.02 -1.70
N ILE A 141 -8.59 1.86 -1.96
CA ILE A 141 -8.44 1.07 -3.18
C ILE A 141 -9.79 0.50 -3.61
N GLN A 142 -9.88 -0.11 -4.79
CA GLN A 142 -11.06 -0.89 -5.18
C GLN A 142 -11.36 -1.99 -4.17
N SER A 143 -12.65 -2.15 -3.81
CA SER A 143 -13.03 -3.10 -2.76
C SER A 143 -12.68 -4.55 -3.07
N GLU A 144 -12.72 -4.95 -4.34
CA GLU A 144 -12.35 -6.30 -4.77
C GLU A 144 -10.85 -6.59 -4.64
N THR A 145 -10.01 -5.55 -4.71
CA THR A 145 -8.56 -5.69 -4.60
C THR A 145 -8.11 -5.89 -3.14
N LEU A 146 -8.93 -5.52 -2.15
CA LEU A 146 -8.55 -5.60 -0.74
C LEU A 146 -8.19 -7.03 -0.30
N ALA A 147 -8.87 -8.04 -0.83
CA ALA A 147 -8.60 -9.44 -0.50
C ALA A 147 -7.15 -9.87 -0.80
N HIS A 148 -6.50 -9.28 -1.82
CA HIS A 148 -5.08 -9.55 -2.13
C HIS A 148 -4.10 -9.12 -1.03
N PHE A 149 -4.53 -8.25 -0.13
CA PHE A 149 -3.73 -7.76 0.99
C PHE A 149 -4.19 -8.33 2.33
N TYR A 150 -5.47 -8.66 2.43
CA TYR A 150 -6.12 -9.05 3.68
C TYR A 150 -6.11 -10.57 3.92
N ASP A 151 -6.30 -11.38 2.87
CA ASP A 151 -6.43 -12.82 3.01
C ASP A 151 -5.09 -13.48 3.37
N VAL A 152 -5.14 -14.49 4.23
CA VAL A 152 -3.99 -15.31 4.66
C VAL A 152 -4.03 -16.73 4.09
N SER A 153 -5.00 -17.00 3.23
CA SER A 153 -5.15 -18.26 2.50
C SER A 153 -6.11 -18.09 1.33
N GLY A 154 -6.14 -19.07 0.41
CA GLY A 154 -7.11 -19.11 -0.68
C GLY A 154 -6.72 -18.30 -1.91
N LYS A 155 -7.71 -18.08 -2.78
CA LYS A 155 -7.48 -17.58 -4.15
C LYS A 155 -6.81 -16.20 -4.23
N GLU A 156 -7.16 -15.29 -3.35
CA GLU A 156 -6.68 -13.89 -3.41
C GLU A 156 -5.40 -13.69 -2.57
N TYR A 157 -5.06 -14.64 -1.70
CA TYR A 157 -3.83 -14.61 -0.91
C TYR A 157 -2.57 -14.62 -1.76
N GLY A 158 -1.58 -13.83 -1.41
CA GLY A 158 -0.35 -13.69 -2.18
C GLY A 158 0.81 -13.08 -1.39
N PRO A 159 1.97 -12.89 -2.04
CA PRO A 159 3.20 -12.45 -1.35
C PRO A 159 3.05 -11.13 -0.58
N THR A 160 2.26 -10.18 -1.09
CA THR A 160 2.06 -8.89 -0.40
C THR A 160 1.33 -9.07 0.92
N SER A 161 0.31 -9.94 0.94
CA SER A 161 -0.37 -10.29 2.19
C SER A 161 0.58 -10.97 3.18
N VAL A 162 1.45 -11.90 2.73
CA VAL A 162 2.51 -12.49 3.56
C VAL A 162 3.34 -11.39 4.23
N LEU A 163 3.82 -10.42 3.45
CA LEU A 163 4.66 -9.33 3.97
C LEU A 163 3.91 -8.47 4.99
N ILE A 164 2.65 -8.11 4.71
CA ILE A 164 1.83 -7.30 5.62
C ILE A 164 1.68 -8.01 6.98
N HIS A 165 1.29 -9.29 6.97
CA HIS A 165 1.05 -10.05 8.20
C HIS A 165 2.33 -10.36 8.99
N LEU A 166 3.49 -10.41 8.32
CA LEU A 166 4.78 -10.53 8.99
C LEU A 166 5.31 -9.20 9.54
N LEU A 167 4.92 -8.06 8.96
CA LEU A 167 5.33 -6.74 9.43
C LEU A 167 4.37 -6.13 10.45
N GLY A 168 3.15 -6.66 10.60
CA GLY A 168 2.15 -6.11 11.49
C GLY A 168 0.75 -6.65 11.23
N SER A 169 -0.23 -5.76 11.13
CA SER A 169 -1.63 -6.13 10.92
C SER A 169 -2.31 -5.24 9.89
N ILE A 170 -3.41 -5.74 9.33
CA ILE A 170 -4.27 -5.01 8.40
C ILE A 170 -5.70 -5.00 8.92
N GLU A 171 -6.38 -3.86 8.79
CA GLU A 171 -7.79 -3.71 9.18
C GLU A 171 -8.58 -2.97 8.11
N LYS A 172 -9.74 -3.49 7.74
CA LYS A 172 -10.70 -2.76 6.91
C LYS A 172 -11.46 -1.76 7.77
N LEU A 173 -11.41 -0.48 7.40
CA LEU A 173 -12.04 0.61 8.15
C LEU A 173 -13.49 0.84 7.70
N PHE A 174 -13.69 1.13 6.42
CA PHE A 174 -15.03 1.34 5.84
C PHE A 174 -15.02 1.25 4.31
N THR A 175 -16.22 1.23 3.75
CA THR A 175 -16.44 1.21 2.30
C THR A 175 -16.94 2.56 1.82
N VAL A 176 -16.43 3.02 0.66
CA VAL A 176 -16.83 4.26 -0.01
C VAL A 176 -17.56 3.92 -1.30
N LYS A 177 -18.77 4.47 -1.47
CA LYS A 177 -19.60 4.25 -2.65
C LYS A 177 -19.02 4.96 -3.87
N ALA A 178 -19.21 4.38 -5.06
CA ALA A 178 -18.75 4.96 -6.33
C ALA A 178 -19.22 6.39 -6.56
N GLY A 179 -20.43 6.72 -6.11
CA GLY A 179 -20.99 8.08 -6.23
C GLY A 179 -20.25 9.16 -5.44
N SER A 180 -19.32 8.81 -4.56
CA SER A 180 -18.47 9.77 -3.82
C SER A 180 -17.28 10.29 -4.64
N PHE A 181 -17.15 9.85 -5.88
CA PHE A 181 -16.03 10.19 -6.78
C PHE A 181 -16.50 10.89 -8.05
N TYR A 182 -15.60 11.64 -8.66
CA TYR A 182 -15.76 12.14 -10.03
C TYR A 182 -14.47 11.91 -10.84
N PRO A 183 -14.54 11.27 -12.02
CA PRO A 183 -15.69 10.49 -12.48
C PRO A 183 -15.97 9.31 -11.52
N ALA A 184 -17.21 8.85 -11.48
CA ALA A 184 -17.58 7.72 -10.64
C ALA A 184 -16.93 6.44 -11.17
N PRO A 185 -16.21 5.65 -10.34
CA PRO A 185 -15.68 4.36 -10.72
C PRO A 185 -16.79 3.32 -10.90
N LYS A 186 -16.46 2.17 -11.49
CA LYS A 186 -17.42 1.08 -11.73
C LYS A 186 -17.79 0.31 -10.46
N CYS A 187 -16.96 0.35 -9.44
CA CYS A 187 -17.12 -0.39 -8.19
C CYS A 187 -16.90 0.52 -6.98
N SER A 188 -17.30 0.05 -5.80
CA SER A 188 -16.99 0.72 -4.53
C SER A 188 -15.50 0.62 -4.20
N SER A 189 -15.03 1.53 -3.35
CA SER A 189 -13.69 1.51 -2.78
C SER A 189 -13.74 1.08 -1.31
N SER A 190 -12.65 0.49 -0.82
CA SER A 190 -12.45 0.18 0.59
C SER A 190 -11.30 1.00 1.14
N VAL A 191 -11.53 1.59 2.31
CA VAL A 191 -10.48 2.22 3.11
C VAL A 191 -10.02 1.19 4.13
N PHE A 192 -8.71 1.03 4.25
CA PHE A 192 -8.08 0.11 5.18
C PHE A 192 -6.79 0.70 5.75
N ALA A 193 -6.38 0.21 6.90
CA ALA A 193 -5.13 0.57 7.53
C ALA A 193 -4.21 -0.64 7.65
N ILE A 194 -2.91 -0.40 7.49
CA ILE A 194 -1.83 -1.32 7.85
C ILE A 194 -1.13 -0.71 9.05
N ASN A 195 -1.10 -1.45 10.17
CA ASN A 195 -0.36 -1.08 11.37
C ASN A 195 0.94 -1.88 11.37
N LEU A 196 2.08 -1.20 11.43
CA LEU A 196 3.39 -1.83 11.42
C LEU A 196 3.92 -1.94 12.85
N ASP A 197 4.45 -3.13 13.20
CA ASP A 197 5.05 -3.37 14.51
C ASP A 197 6.55 -3.04 14.44
N ALA A 198 6.96 -2.07 15.25
CA ALA A 198 8.37 -1.64 15.35
C ALA A 198 9.32 -2.72 15.92
N ASN A 199 8.77 -3.75 16.59
CA ASN A 199 9.55 -4.83 17.19
C ASN A 199 9.84 -5.99 16.23
N VAL A 200 9.24 -5.98 15.03
CA VAL A 200 9.45 -7.03 14.04
C VAL A 200 10.82 -6.91 13.38
N ASP A 201 11.50 -8.02 13.23
CA ASP A 201 12.68 -8.07 12.37
C ASP A 201 12.28 -7.95 10.89
N ARG A 202 12.29 -6.70 10.41
CA ARG A 202 11.97 -6.37 9.01
C ARG A 202 12.83 -7.11 8.00
N LYS A 203 14.11 -7.39 8.33
CA LYS A 203 15.02 -8.11 7.43
C LYS A 203 14.54 -9.54 7.20
N SER A 204 14.16 -10.24 8.27
CA SER A 204 13.60 -11.58 8.18
C SER A 204 12.25 -11.60 7.47
N ALA A 205 11.36 -10.64 7.73
CA ALA A 205 10.09 -10.51 7.02
C ALA A 205 10.27 -10.25 5.50
N ILE A 206 11.23 -9.42 5.11
CA ILE A 206 11.58 -9.18 3.69
C ILE A 206 12.16 -10.45 3.06
N SER A 207 13.01 -11.19 3.77
CA SER A 207 13.54 -12.47 3.29
C SER A 207 12.41 -13.48 3.04
N ALA A 208 11.45 -13.58 3.96
CA ALA A 208 10.25 -14.42 3.81
C ALA A 208 9.37 -13.98 2.61
N PHE A 209 9.23 -12.68 2.40
CA PHE A 209 8.52 -12.15 1.23
C PHE A 209 9.19 -12.56 -0.09
N MET A 210 10.54 -12.57 -0.16
CA MET A 210 11.25 -13.03 -1.35
C MET A 210 11.02 -14.52 -1.62
N VAL A 211 11.00 -15.35 -0.57
CA VAL A 211 10.62 -16.77 -0.66
C VAL A 211 9.16 -16.88 -1.14
N ALA A 212 8.23 -16.13 -0.56
CA ALA A 212 6.84 -16.13 -0.99
C ALA A 212 6.71 -15.76 -2.47
N LYS A 213 7.38 -14.72 -2.96
CA LYS A 213 7.39 -14.36 -4.39
C LYS A 213 7.83 -15.51 -5.27
N ALA A 214 8.90 -16.23 -4.89
CA ALA A 214 9.39 -17.36 -5.63
C ALA A 214 8.40 -18.53 -5.66
N LEU A 215 7.75 -18.82 -4.53
CA LEU A 215 6.80 -19.92 -4.44
C LEU A 215 5.46 -19.60 -5.14
N PHE A 216 4.98 -18.38 -5.07
CA PHE A 216 3.78 -17.94 -5.78
C PHE A 216 3.95 -17.76 -7.29
N ALA A 217 5.18 -17.76 -7.81
CA ALA A 217 5.44 -17.66 -9.25
C ALA A 217 4.75 -18.76 -10.06
N ASN A 218 4.59 -19.97 -9.48
CA ASN A 218 3.84 -21.07 -10.07
C ASN A 218 2.74 -21.54 -9.09
N ARG A 219 1.79 -20.68 -8.80
CA ARG A 219 0.73 -20.87 -7.81
C ARG A 219 0.02 -22.24 -7.88
N ARG A 220 -0.20 -22.77 -9.08
CA ARG A 220 -0.87 -24.08 -9.29
C ARG A 220 -0.01 -25.31 -8.97
N LYS A 221 1.30 -25.13 -8.75
CA LYS A 221 2.21 -26.22 -8.38
C LYS A 221 2.34 -26.34 -6.86
N THR A 222 2.75 -27.54 -6.41
CA THR A 222 3.01 -27.80 -4.99
C THR A 222 4.23 -27.04 -4.49
N ILE A 223 4.35 -26.90 -3.16
CA ILE A 223 5.51 -26.29 -2.50
C ILE A 223 6.78 -26.98 -2.91
N SER A 224 6.83 -28.31 -2.89
CA SER A 224 8.03 -29.08 -3.31
C SER A 224 8.46 -28.74 -4.74
N ASN A 225 7.51 -28.64 -5.67
CA ASN A 225 7.81 -28.29 -7.06
C ASN A 225 8.33 -26.86 -7.21
N ASN A 226 7.76 -25.92 -6.43
CA ASN A 226 8.19 -24.52 -6.46
C ASN A 226 9.58 -24.37 -5.80
N LEU A 227 9.82 -25.04 -4.67
CA LEU A 227 11.13 -25.08 -4.03
C LEU A 227 12.19 -25.70 -4.94
N MET A 228 11.84 -26.76 -5.73
CA MET A 228 12.74 -27.34 -6.71
C MET A 228 13.19 -26.34 -7.77
N ASN A 229 12.26 -25.51 -8.25
CA ASN A 229 12.61 -24.46 -9.21
C ASN A 229 13.51 -23.38 -8.58
N TYR A 230 13.36 -23.13 -7.29
CA TYR A 230 14.09 -22.10 -6.55
C TYR A 230 15.48 -22.58 -6.09
N LEU A 231 15.56 -23.78 -5.48
CA LEU A 231 16.78 -24.30 -4.84
C LEU A 231 17.58 -25.27 -5.71
N LYS A 232 16.92 -25.97 -6.64
CA LYS A 232 17.51 -27.00 -7.54
C LYS A 232 18.21 -28.16 -6.78
N ASN A 233 17.84 -28.39 -5.53
CA ASN A 233 18.41 -29.44 -4.67
C ASN A 233 17.31 -30.22 -3.94
N LYS A 234 17.09 -31.48 -4.36
CA LYS A 234 16.02 -32.34 -3.84
C LYS A 234 16.24 -32.74 -2.38
N ASP A 235 17.45 -33.00 -1.99
CA ASP A 235 17.79 -33.48 -0.64
C ASP A 235 17.57 -32.35 0.38
N THR A 236 18.00 -31.14 0.06
CA THR A 236 17.72 -29.94 0.87
C THR A 236 16.23 -29.70 1.03
N ILE A 237 15.44 -29.90 -0.02
CA ILE A 237 13.99 -29.70 0.04
C ILE A 237 13.32 -30.76 0.92
N ASN A 238 13.72 -32.02 0.77
CA ASN A 238 13.18 -33.10 1.60
C ASN A 238 13.49 -32.86 3.08
N GLN A 239 14.74 -32.50 3.40
CA GLN A 239 15.16 -32.21 4.75
C GLN A 239 14.40 -30.98 5.33
N LEU A 240 14.29 -29.90 4.57
CA LEU A 240 13.49 -28.71 4.94
C LEU A 240 12.05 -29.08 5.27
N CYS A 241 11.41 -29.91 4.44
CA CYS A 241 10.03 -30.30 4.69
C CYS A 241 9.89 -31.15 5.98
N ILE A 242 10.86 -32.00 6.27
CA ILE A 242 10.90 -32.80 7.50
C ILE A 242 11.10 -31.89 8.72
N ASP A 243 12.13 -31.05 8.70
CA ASP A 243 12.53 -30.21 9.84
C ASP A 243 11.48 -29.15 10.19
N LEU A 244 10.73 -28.65 9.19
CA LEU A 244 9.68 -27.68 9.39
C LEU A 244 8.28 -28.28 9.58
N ASP A 245 8.14 -29.62 9.52
CA ASP A 245 6.83 -30.31 9.48
C ASP A 245 5.92 -29.75 8.38
N LEU A 246 6.50 -29.50 7.21
CA LEU A 246 5.80 -28.90 6.07
C LEU A 246 5.37 -29.99 5.07
N ASN A 247 4.05 -30.11 4.85
CA ASN A 247 3.55 -31.00 3.82
C ASN A 247 3.96 -30.52 2.41
N PRO A 248 4.84 -31.24 1.69
CA PRO A 248 5.37 -30.83 0.40
C PRO A 248 4.33 -30.77 -0.73
N LEU A 249 3.14 -31.37 -0.53
CA LEU A 249 2.05 -31.40 -1.50
C LEU A 249 1.13 -30.17 -1.43
N LEU A 250 1.23 -29.35 -0.39
CA LEU A 250 0.50 -28.10 -0.29
C LEU A 250 0.89 -27.15 -1.42
N ARG A 251 -0.02 -26.23 -1.75
CA ARG A 251 0.23 -25.12 -2.65
C ARG A 251 0.60 -23.86 -1.88
N PRO A 252 1.22 -22.84 -2.51
CA PRO A 252 1.59 -21.59 -1.85
C PRO A 252 0.44 -20.93 -1.08
N GLU A 253 -0.76 -20.93 -1.66
CA GLU A 253 -1.94 -20.33 -1.03
C GLU A 253 -2.52 -21.11 0.17
N GLN A 254 -1.93 -22.23 0.54
CA GLN A 254 -2.39 -23.10 1.63
C GLN A 254 -1.48 -23.03 2.86
N ILE A 255 -0.38 -22.28 2.82
CA ILE A 255 0.53 -22.11 3.95
C ILE A 255 0.45 -20.71 4.53
N ALA A 256 0.50 -20.62 5.86
CA ALA A 256 0.39 -19.37 6.59
C ALA A 256 1.61 -18.48 6.42
N PRO A 257 1.50 -17.16 6.64
CA PRO A 257 2.61 -16.21 6.55
C PRO A 257 3.84 -16.64 7.37
N GLU A 258 3.63 -17.14 8.59
CA GLU A 258 4.70 -17.58 9.50
C GLU A 258 5.52 -18.75 8.94
N MET A 259 4.91 -19.60 8.12
CA MET A 259 5.65 -20.69 7.49
C MET A 259 6.64 -20.17 6.44
N TYR A 260 6.31 -19.08 5.72
CA TYR A 260 7.27 -18.43 4.82
C TYR A 260 8.47 -17.86 5.58
N LEU A 261 8.26 -17.33 6.78
CA LEU A 261 9.33 -16.88 7.66
C LEU A 261 10.23 -18.07 8.06
N ARG A 262 9.65 -19.15 8.57
CA ARG A 262 10.39 -20.38 8.94
C ARG A 262 11.18 -20.96 7.77
N ILE A 263 10.61 -21.00 6.56
CA ILE A 263 11.32 -21.45 5.35
C ILE A 263 12.51 -20.53 5.05
N SER A 264 12.34 -19.21 5.13
CA SER A 264 13.42 -18.26 4.85
C SER A 264 14.56 -18.36 5.88
N GLU A 265 14.24 -18.52 7.14
CA GLU A 265 15.21 -18.70 8.24
C GLU A 265 15.99 -20.00 8.06
N TYR A 266 15.29 -21.11 7.76
CA TYR A 266 15.94 -22.39 7.45
C TYR A 266 16.94 -22.27 6.30
N LEU A 267 16.53 -21.63 5.20
CA LEU A 267 17.39 -21.44 4.03
C LEU A 267 18.59 -20.53 4.31
N ASN A 268 18.47 -19.57 5.22
CA ASN A 268 19.56 -18.68 5.61
C ASN A 268 20.57 -19.37 6.55
N SER A 269 20.13 -20.29 7.39
CA SER A 269 20.98 -21.04 8.31
C SER A 269 21.73 -22.22 7.66
N HIS A 270 21.32 -22.64 6.45
CA HIS A 270 21.90 -23.78 5.73
C HIS A 270 22.58 -23.36 4.41
N LYS A 271 22.95 -22.07 4.28
CA LYS A 271 23.83 -21.55 3.22
C LYS A 271 25.29 -21.77 3.64
#